data_671dd51e80eba33ad7cee0325aa93c91
#
_entry.id   671dd51e80eba33ad7cee0325aa93c91
#
_cell.length_a   1.000
_cell.length_b   1.000
_cell.length_c   1.000
_cell.angle_alpha   90.00
_cell.angle_beta   90.00
_cell.angle_gamma   90.00
#
_symmetry.space_group_name_H-M   'P 1'
#
loop_
_entity.id
_entity.type
_entity.pdbx_description
1 polymer ?
#
loop_
_entity_poly.entity_id
_entity_poly.type
_entity_poly.pdbx_seq_one_letter_code
_entity_poly.pdbx_strand_id
1 'polypeptide(L)'
;MTADKNQFPALDKTKFEQRGTEFKLGIPVTNAVSLGNSIAVGFGDGTVRIFTSGQSSKAIKAHKGIVLCMSKDGDYILTGGDDGRFLKISLKGEVNEIGNFGTRWVDNVTANNGSLVCSSGKIVYLWSPNTKEPKLFEHNSTIGGMAFDAKGRRLAVSRYDGVTLWKKNYSNKWESSNLIWKGSHNKVSFSPDGKYLVTSMQENAIRCWRLKDKIDFAMSGYNAKVKSFAFVGETSYLATSGALGMGVAATICWPFDGDGPMGRQPVCLSYTGNNQVTFVEPFPSEKAVFAGLSDGSVYLSQIENTNNTIIIRSFTGSEVSAIATTEDRSHVLIGDMGGNILWTSIWDEEKK
;
A
#
# COMPACT_ATOMS: atom_id res chain seq x y z
N MET A 1 -29.37 -36.42 17.54
CA MET A 1 -29.84 -35.22 16.85
C MET A 1 -28.60 -34.50 16.31
N THR A 2 -28.29 -34.73 15.06
CA THR A 2 -27.15 -34.12 14.37
C THR A 2 -27.56 -32.71 13.97
N ALA A 3 -26.83 -31.69 14.48
CA ALA A 3 -27.04 -30.31 14.11
C ALA A 3 -26.70 -30.13 12.62
N ASP A 4 -27.70 -29.72 11.84
CA ASP A 4 -27.56 -29.26 10.47
C ASP A 4 -26.56 -28.12 10.41
N LYS A 5 -25.46 -28.32 9.70
CA LYS A 5 -24.56 -27.24 9.30
C LYS A 5 -25.35 -26.38 8.29
N ASN A 6 -25.79 -25.21 8.72
CA ASN A 6 -26.32 -24.18 7.82
C ASN A 6 -25.28 -23.89 6.73
N GLN A 7 -25.43 -24.56 5.60
CA GLN A 7 -24.77 -24.18 4.35
C GLN A 7 -25.43 -22.88 3.89
N PHE A 8 -24.74 -21.75 4.12
CA PHE A 8 -25.06 -20.56 3.32
C PHE A 8 -24.89 -20.94 1.85
N PRO A 9 -25.87 -20.61 0.97
CA PRO A 9 -25.71 -20.87 -0.44
C PRO A 9 -24.40 -20.21 -0.90
N ALA A 10 -23.58 -20.96 -1.64
CA ALA A 10 -22.37 -20.42 -2.25
C ALA A 10 -22.82 -19.22 -3.11
N LEU A 11 -22.34 -18.04 -2.76
CA LEU A 11 -22.56 -16.85 -3.59
C LEU A 11 -21.99 -17.13 -4.98
N ASP A 12 -22.79 -16.86 -6.00
CA ASP A 12 -22.34 -17.03 -7.40
C ASP A 12 -21.06 -16.21 -7.60
N LYS A 13 -20.07 -16.83 -8.25
CA LYS A 13 -18.82 -16.17 -8.60
C LYS A 13 -19.10 -14.93 -9.45
N THR A 14 -18.40 -13.84 -9.16
CA THR A 14 -18.43 -12.65 -10.01
C THR A 14 -17.89 -12.95 -11.40
N LYS A 15 -18.20 -12.12 -12.39
CA LYS A 15 -17.64 -12.24 -13.75
C LYS A 15 -16.10 -12.20 -13.74
N PHE A 16 -15.50 -11.46 -12.80
CA PHE A 16 -14.05 -11.36 -12.64
C PHE A 16 -13.44 -12.63 -12.07
N GLU A 17 -14.11 -13.28 -11.13
CA GLU A 17 -13.70 -14.58 -10.58
C GLU A 17 -13.87 -15.70 -11.61
N GLN A 18 -14.91 -15.64 -12.44
CA GLN A 18 -15.16 -16.65 -13.50
C GLN A 18 -14.08 -16.63 -14.58
N ARG A 19 -13.61 -15.44 -14.99
CA ARG A 19 -12.55 -15.28 -16.00
C ARG A 19 -11.14 -15.26 -15.43
N GLY A 20 -11.01 -15.13 -14.11
CA GLY A 20 -9.74 -15.03 -13.40
C GLY A 20 -9.12 -16.39 -13.07
N THR A 21 -7.88 -16.35 -12.61
CA THR A 21 -7.19 -17.50 -12.04
C THR A 21 -7.13 -17.35 -10.53
N GLU A 22 -7.63 -18.34 -9.80
CA GLU A 22 -7.60 -18.38 -8.35
C GLU A 22 -6.46 -19.29 -7.87
N PHE A 23 -5.75 -18.83 -6.81
CA PHE A 23 -4.75 -19.62 -6.11
C PHE A 23 -5.13 -19.68 -4.64
N LYS A 24 -5.07 -20.87 -4.04
CA LYS A 24 -5.31 -21.11 -2.60
C LYS A 24 -4.02 -21.66 -2.00
N LEU A 25 -3.15 -20.75 -1.57
CA LEU A 25 -1.82 -21.12 -1.09
C LEU A 25 -1.81 -21.41 0.42
N GLY A 26 -2.81 -20.93 1.17
CA GLY A 26 -2.90 -21.11 2.63
C GLY A 26 -1.80 -20.39 3.43
N ILE A 27 -1.12 -19.44 2.80
CA ILE A 27 -0.02 -18.66 3.38
C ILE A 27 -0.43 -17.19 3.29
N PRO A 28 -0.48 -16.44 4.40
CA PRO A 28 -0.90 -15.04 4.39
C PRO A 28 -0.17 -14.21 3.34
N VAL A 29 -0.91 -13.48 2.52
CA VAL A 29 -0.35 -12.45 1.64
C VAL A 29 -0.05 -11.22 2.49
N THR A 30 1.19 -10.72 2.44
CA THR A 30 1.58 -9.55 3.23
C THR A 30 1.68 -8.28 2.39
N ASN A 31 2.16 -8.40 1.15
CA ASN A 31 2.40 -7.27 0.25
C ASN A 31 2.24 -7.69 -1.21
N ALA A 32 1.96 -6.73 -2.09
CA ALA A 32 2.07 -6.88 -3.54
C ALA A 32 2.65 -5.62 -4.18
N VAL A 33 3.45 -5.80 -5.24
CA VAL A 33 4.12 -4.72 -5.97
C VAL A 33 4.07 -4.99 -7.47
N SER A 34 3.65 -3.98 -8.23
CA SER A 34 3.58 -4.04 -9.71
C SER A 34 4.95 -3.88 -10.37
N LEU A 35 5.21 -4.69 -11.39
CA LEU A 35 6.48 -4.73 -12.14
C LEU A 35 6.15 -4.98 -13.62
N GLY A 36 5.88 -3.92 -14.39
CA GLY A 36 5.41 -4.05 -15.76
C GLY A 36 4.09 -4.86 -15.83
N ASN A 37 4.09 -5.97 -16.56
CA ASN A 37 2.94 -6.87 -16.70
C ASN A 37 2.95 -8.01 -15.65
N SER A 38 3.80 -7.90 -14.63
CA SER A 38 3.91 -8.85 -13.54
C SER A 38 3.58 -8.18 -12.21
N ILE A 39 3.20 -8.99 -11.22
CA ILE A 39 2.99 -8.56 -9.85
C ILE A 39 3.78 -9.50 -8.94
N ALA A 40 4.69 -8.93 -8.14
CA ALA A 40 5.38 -9.67 -7.11
C ALA A 40 4.57 -9.63 -5.81
N VAL A 41 4.46 -10.76 -5.14
CA VAL A 41 3.69 -10.94 -3.90
C VAL A 41 4.60 -11.51 -2.82
N GLY A 42 4.60 -10.88 -1.65
CA GLY A 42 5.28 -11.32 -0.45
C GLY A 42 4.34 -12.08 0.48
N PHE A 43 4.89 -13.04 1.21
CA PHE A 43 4.12 -13.95 2.05
C PHE A 43 4.63 -13.99 3.49
N GLY A 44 3.75 -14.46 4.38
CA GLY A 44 4.02 -14.64 5.80
C GLY A 44 5.03 -15.73 6.13
N ASP A 45 5.39 -16.58 5.18
CA ASP A 45 6.45 -17.61 5.32
C ASP A 45 7.82 -17.14 4.78
N GLY A 46 7.96 -15.85 4.43
CA GLY A 46 9.18 -15.24 3.90
C GLY A 46 9.44 -15.48 2.43
N THR A 47 8.51 -16.13 1.73
CA THR A 47 8.65 -16.32 0.28
C THR A 47 8.13 -15.12 -0.50
N VAL A 48 8.65 -14.95 -1.71
CA VAL A 48 8.15 -14.05 -2.75
C VAL A 48 7.79 -14.90 -3.96
N ARG A 49 6.64 -14.59 -4.60
CA ARG A 49 6.25 -15.17 -5.88
C ARG A 49 5.94 -14.08 -6.87
N ILE A 50 6.23 -14.32 -8.15
CA ILE A 50 5.94 -13.40 -9.24
C ILE A 50 4.80 -13.99 -10.07
N PHE A 51 3.74 -13.24 -10.24
CA PHE A 51 2.57 -13.59 -11.03
C PHE A 51 2.63 -12.86 -12.36
N THR A 52 2.47 -13.60 -13.45
CA THR A 52 2.46 -13.06 -14.82
C THR A 52 1.47 -13.85 -15.65
N SER A 53 0.57 -13.18 -16.37
CA SER A 53 -0.42 -13.82 -17.25
C SER A 53 -1.21 -14.96 -16.57
N GLY A 54 -1.60 -14.78 -15.31
CA GLY A 54 -2.36 -15.77 -14.55
C GLY A 54 -1.56 -17.01 -14.12
N GLN A 55 -0.23 -16.96 -14.19
CA GLN A 55 0.67 -18.00 -13.69
C GLN A 55 1.53 -17.47 -12.53
N SER A 56 1.87 -18.35 -11.61
CA SER A 56 2.77 -18.04 -10.49
C SER A 56 4.14 -18.64 -10.74
N SER A 57 5.20 -17.88 -10.45
CA SER A 57 6.57 -18.41 -10.38
C SER A 57 6.71 -19.45 -9.27
N LYS A 58 7.84 -20.19 -9.28
CA LYS A 58 8.27 -20.93 -8.09
C LYS A 58 8.48 -19.95 -6.92
N ALA A 59 8.27 -20.42 -5.68
CA ALA A 59 8.53 -19.63 -4.49
C ALA A 59 10.01 -19.29 -4.38
N ILE A 60 10.33 -18.02 -4.27
CA ILE A 60 11.66 -17.50 -4.00
C ILE A 60 11.77 -17.37 -2.48
N LYS A 61 12.67 -18.15 -1.87
CA LYS A 61 12.95 -18.05 -0.43
C LYS A 61 13.77 -16.79 -0.17
N ALA A 62 13.08 -15.68 0.12
CA ALA A 62 13.70 -14.37 0.37
C ALA A 62 14.15 -14.25 1.83
N HIS A 63 13.22 -14.45 2.76
CA HIS A 63 13.44 -14.27 4.19
C HIS A 63 13.27 -15.58 4.97
N LYS A 64 13.81 -15.63 6.19
CA LYS A 64 13.64 -16.76 7.12
C LYS A 64 12.32 -16.71 7.89
N GLY A 65 11.71 -15.54 7.97
CA GLY A 65 10.43 -15.29 8.59
C GLY A 65 9.49 -14.52 7.63
N ILE A 66 8.79 -13.49 8.09
CA ILE A 66 7.77 -12.77 7.33
C ILE A 66 8.40 -11.75 6.38
N VAL A 67 7.87 -11.62 5.15
CA VAL A 67 8.09 -10.44 4.31
C VAL A 67 7.27 -9.29 4.90
N LEU A 68 7.92 -8.37 5.60
CA LEU A 68 7.22 -7.26 6.30
C LEU A 68 6.83 -6.12 5.36
N CYS A 69 7.66 -5.82 4.39
CA CYS A 69 7.45 -4.72 3.46
C CYS A 69 8.06 -4.99 2.09
N MET A 70 7.47 -4.38 1.07
CA MET A 70 7.94 -4.46 -0.31
C MET A 70 7.85 -3.10 -1.00
N SER A 71 8.77 -2.89 -1.97
CA SER A 71 8.77 -1.77 -2.89
C SER A 71 9.41 -2.20 -4.21
N LYS A 72 9.48 -1.29 -5.20
CA LYS A 72 10.19 -1.55 -6.46
C LYS A 72 11.30 -0.54 -6.70
N ASP A 73 12.31 -0.96 -7.47
CA ASP A 73 13.37 -0.14 -8.05
C ASP A 73 13.58 -0.57 -9.52
N GLY A 74 12.89 0.09 -10.45
CA GLY A 74 12.79 -0.38 -11.83
C GLY A 74 12.19 -1.79 -11.90
N ASP A 75 12.92 -2.73 -12.51
CA ASP A 75 12.51 -4.14 -12.66
C ASP A 75 12.89 -5.02 -11.45
N TYR A 76 13.31 -4.43 -10.35
CA TYR A 76 13.68 -5.14 -9.15
C TYR A 76 12.67 -4.97 -8.03
N ILE A 77 12.51 -6.03 -7.26
CA ILE A 77 11.72 -6.06 -6.03
C ILE A 77 12.66 -5.77 -4.85
N LEU A 78 12.27 -4.85 -3.98
CA LEU A 78 12.91 -4.61 -2.70
C LEU A 78 12.04 -5.23 -1.62
N THR A 79 12.65 -5.96 -0.67
CA THR A 79 11.94 -6.56 0.45
C THR A 79 12.68 -6.34 1.76
N GLY A 80 11.91 -6.12 2.83
CA GLY A 80 12.38 -6.15 4.20
C GLY A 80 11.66 -7.26 4.98
N GLY A 81 12.36 -7.89 5.91
CA GLY A 81 11.84 -8.97 6.71
C GLY A 81 12.11 -8.83 8.21
N ASP A 82 11.44 -9.66 8.99
CA ASP A 82 11.65 -9.78 10.44
C ASP A 82 12.99 -10.47 10.80
N ASP A 83 13.65 -11.08 9.80
CA ASP A 83 15.00 -11.63 9.92
C ASP A 83 16.11 -10.56 9.82
N GLY A 84 15.75 -9.29 9.72
CA GLY A 84 16.65 -8.15 9.67
C GLY A 84 17.36 -7.95 8.34
N ARG A 85 16.91 -8.60 7.27
CA ARG A 85 17.53 -8.49 5.94
C ARG A 85 16.78 -7.48 5.07
N PHE A 86 17.57 -6.69 4.32
CA PHE A 86 17.10 -5.85 3.23
C PHE A 86 17.61 -6.45 1.92
N LEU A 87 16.69 -6.87 1.05
CA LEU A 87 17.00 -7.63 -0.15
C LEU A 87 16.55 -6.91 -1.42
N LYS A 88 17.28 -7.14 -2.52
CA LYS A 88 16.92 -6.78 -3.88
C LYS A 88 16.79 -8.06 -4.70
N ILE A 89 15.64 -8.29 -5.32
CA ILE A 89 15.28 -9.52 -6.03
C ILE A 89 14.99 -9.19 -7.49
N SER A 90 15.59 -9.91 -8.43
CA SER A 90 15.33 -9.78 -9.86
C SER A 90 14.05 -10.52 -10.26
N LEU A 91 13.47 -10.19 -11.43
CA LEU A 91 12.35 -10.95 -12.02
C LEU A 91 12.72 -12.42 -12.32
N LYS A 92 14.00 -12.75 -12.40
CA LYS A 92 14.49 -14.14 -12.56
C LYS A 92 14.58 -14.90 -11.24
N GLY A 93 14.36 -14.21 -10.11
CA GLY A 93 14.41 -14.79 -8.77
C GLY A 93 15.80 -14.75 -8.12
N GLU A 94 16.76 -14.00 -8.69
CA GLU A 94 18.07 -13.80 -8.07
C GLU A 94 17.93 -12.88 -6.87
N VAL A 95 18.47 -13.30 -5.71
CA VAL A 95 18.36 -12.59 -4.43
C VAL A 95 19.71 -11.99 -4.06
N ASN A 96 19.79 -10.66 -3.96
CA ASN A 96 20.97 -9.93 -3.50
C ASN A 96 20.67 -9.26 -2.16
N GLU A 97 21.51 -9.51 -1.15
CA GLU A 97 21.43 -8.84 0.15
C GLU A 97 22.11 -7.47 0.06
N ILE A 98 21.31 -6.41 0.35
CA ILE A 98 21.77 -5.02 0.36
C ILE A 98 22.22 -4.62 1.77
N GLY A 99 21.53 -5.12 2.80
CA GLY A 99 21.86 -4.85 4.19
C GLY A 99 21.35 -5.95 5.11
N ASN A 100 22.04 -6.10 6.26
CA ASN A 100 21.68 -7.07 7.28
C ASN A 100 21.84 -6.43 8.67
N PHE A 101 20.77 -6.43 9.44
CA PHE A 101 20.67 -5.73 10.73
C PHE A 101 20.51 -6.73 11.90
N GLY A 102 20.81 -8.00 11.66
CA GLY A 102 20.72 -9.08 12.64
C GLY A 102 19.27 -9.38 13.02
N THR A 103 18.91 -9.24 14.29
CA THR A 103 17.55 -9.51 14.79
C THR A 103 16.62 -8.31 14.72
N ARG A 104 17.08 -7.17 14.25
CA ARG A 104 16.25 -5.95 14.12
C ARG A 104 15.51 -5.96 12.80
N TRP A 105 14.22 -5.90 12.84
CA TRP A 105 13.34 -5.91 11.67
C TRP A 105 13.67 -4.81 10.66
N VAL A 106 13.48 -5.13 9.39
CA VAL A 106 13.41 -4.17 8.29
C VAL A 106 11.94 -4.05 7.90
N ASP A 107 11.27 -3.06 8.46
CA ASP A 107 9.81 -2.89 8.38
C ASP A 107 9.36 -1.83 7.39
N ASN A 108 10.29 -1.07 6.81
CA ASN A 108 10.00 -0.13 5.73
C ASN A 108 11.10 -0.17 4.67
N VAL A 109 10.71 -0.20 3.41
CA VAL A 109 11.60 -0.08 2.24
C VAL A 109 10.98 0.87 1.22
N THR A 110 11.81 1.63 0.54
CA THR A 110 11.40 2.49 -0.59
C THR A 110 12.59 2.72 -1.52
N ALA A 111 12.33 3.10 -2.76
CA ALA A 111 13.36 3.48 -3.70
C ALA A 111 12.91 4.63 -4.61
N ASN A 112 13.89 5.34 -5.15
CA ASN A 112 13.66 6.30 -6.23
C ASN A 112 14.94 6.48 -7.04
N ASN A 113 14.86 6.27 -8.36
CA ASN A 113 15.97 6.46 -9.31
C ASN A 113 17.28 5.78 -8.85
N GLY A 114 17.21 4.50 -8.43
CA GLY A 114 18.35 3.72 -7.98
C GLY A 114 18.87 4.06 -6.58
N SER A 115 18.28 5.04 -5.89
CA SER A 115 18.51 5.23 -4.46
C SER A 115 17.64 4.26 -3.69
N LEU A 116 18.24 3.37 -2.89
CA LEU A 116 17.58 2.34 -2.10
C LEU A 116 17.54 2.77 -0.64
N VAL A 117 16.41 2.60 0.01
CA VAL A 117 16.24 3.01 1.42
C VAL A 117 15.51 1.93 2.20
N CYS A 118 16.01 1.65 3.39
CA CYS A 118 15.26 0.87 4.38
C CYS A 118 15.33 1.52 5.76
N SER A 119 14.45 1.13 6.66
CA SER A 119 14.56 1.44 8.08
C SER A 119 14.76 0.19 8.91
N SER A 120 15.52 0.34 9.99
CA SER A 120 15.61 -0.65 11.06
C SER A 120 15.64 0.07 12.41
N GLY A 121 14.58 -0.08 13.18
CA GLY A 121 14.37 0.64 14.43
C GLY A 121 14.27 2.16 14.24
N LYS A 122 15.23 2.92 14.74
CA LYS A 122 15.25 4.40 14.70
C LYS A 122 16.12 4.97 13.58
N ILE A 123 16.72 4.12 12.76
CA ILE A 123 17.71 4.54 11.77
C ILE A 123 17.17 4.25 10.38
N VAL A 124 17.28 5.23 9.50
CA VAL A 124 17.06 5.09 8.06
C VAL A 124 18.41 4.96 7.38
N TYR A 125 18.55 3.97 6.54
CA TYR A 125 19.73 3.65 5.76
C TYR A 125 19.46 3.95 4.29
N LEU A 126 20.26 4.83 3.67
CA LEU A 126 20.10 5.26 2.29
C LEU A 126 21.36 4.93 1.48
N TRP A 127 21.24 4.01 0.53
CA TRP A 127 22.24 3.76 -0.49
C TRP A 127 21.96 4.63 -1.72
N SER A 128 22.91 5.47 -2.07
CA SER A 128 22.86 6.21 -3.35
C SER A 128 23.31 5.30 -4.49
N PRO A 129 22.95 5.58 -5.75
CA PRO A 129 23.48 4.81 -6.88
C PRO A 129 24.99 4.67 -6.81
N ASN A 130 25.49 3.45 -7.03
CA ASN A 130 26.93 3.12 -7.05
C ASN A 130 27.69 3.30 -5.72
N THR A 131 27.00 3.48 -4.59
CA THR A 131 27.63 3.47 -3.25
C THR A 131 27.49 2.10 -2.60
N LYS A 132 28.56 1.64 -1.95
CA LYS A 132 28.55 0.39 -1.15
C LYS A 132 28.00 0.63 0.24
N GLU A 133 28.33 1.76 0.85
CA GLU A 133 27.95 2.12 2.21
C GLU A 133 26.73 3.05 2.21
N PRO A 134 25.78 2.85 3.11
CA PRO A 134 24.62 3.72 3.23
C PRO A 134 24.96 5.01 4.00
N LYS A 135 24.22 6.07 3.69
CA LYS A 135 24.06 7.18 4.62
C LYS A 135 23.07 6.80 5.70
N LEU A 136 23.37 7.19 6.93
CA LEU A 136 22.53 6.95 8.10
C LEU A 136 21.82 8.23 8.49
N PHE A 137 20.51 8.13 8.74
CA PHE A 137 19.67 9.19 9.26
C PHE A 137 19.06 8.71 10.58
N GLU A 138 19.57 9.19 11.68
CA GLU A 138 19.11 8.83 13.02
C GLU A 138 17.90 9.67 13.42
N HIS A 139 16.95 9.03 14.12
CA HIS A 139 15.72 9.65 14.60
C HIS A 139 15.50 9.35 16.09
N ASN A 140 14.66 10.16 16.75
CA ASN A 140 14.41 10.02 18.19
C ASN A 140 13.52 8.82 18.54
N SER A 141 12.72 8.34 17.59
CA SER A 141 11.80 7.20 17.78
C SER A 141 11.83 6.25 16.58
N THR A 142 11.21 5.09 16.74
CA THR A 142 11.03 4.10 15.66
C THR A 142 10.35 4.73 14.45
N ILE A 143 10.76 4.30 13.27
CA ILE A 143 10.25 4.78 11.99
C ILE A 143 8.90 4.11 11.72
N GLY A 144 7.87 4.91 11.42
CA GLY A 144 6.54 4.43 11.10
C GLY A 144 6.33 4.21 9.60
N GLY A 145 7.00 4.98 8.76
CA GLY A 145 6.92 4.87 7.30
C GLY A 145 7.90 5.80 6.60
N MET A 146 8.12 5.53 5.32
CA MET A 146 9.03 6.33 4.48
C MET A 146 8.46 6.50 3.08
N ALA A 147 8.65 7.67 2.48
CA ALA A 147 8.30 7.92 1.09
C ALA A 147 9.24 8.94 0.44
N PHE A 148 9.64 8.66 -0.80
CA PHE A 148 10.23 9.68 -1.66
C PHE A 148 9.16 10.55 -2.32
N ASP A 149 9.48 11.81 -2.61
CA ASP A 149 8.72 12.56 -3.59
C ASP A 149 9.01 12.04 -5.01
N ALA A 150 8.14 12.36 -5.97
CA ALA A 150 8.26 11.87 -7.35
C ALA A 150 9.63 12.18 -8.01
N LYS A 151 10.29 13.25 -7.57
CA LYS A 151 11.61 13.67 -8.10
C LYS A 151 12.79 13.03 -7.37
N GLY A 152 12.57 12.27 -6.29
CA GLY A 152 13.63 11.68 -5.45
C GLY A 152 14.52 12.69 -4.73
N ARG A 153 14.06 13.94 -4.59
CA ARG A 153 14.81 15.02 -3.92
C ARG A 153 14.40 15.24 -2.46
N ARG A 154 13.26 14.69 -2.07
CA ARG A 154 12.75 14.73 -0.71
C ARG A 154 12.44 13.31 -0.25
N LEU A 155 12.83 12.99 0.98
CA LEU A 155 12.47 11.76 1.67
C LEU A 155 11.73 12.14 2.95
N ALA A 156 10.48 11.75 3.06
CA ALA A 156 9.69 11.89 4.27
C ALA A 156 9.84 10.64 5.13
N VAL A 157 10.05 10.84 6.43
CA VAL A 157 10.19 9.77 7.43
C VAL A 157 9.23 10.05 8.56
N SER A 158 8.14 9.29 8.64
CA SER A 158 7.16 9.41 9.72
C SER A 158 7.64 8.67 10.98
N ARG A 159 7.31 9.23 12.13
CA ARG A 159 7.73 8.74 13.44
C ARG A 159 6.77 9.25 14.52
N TYR A 160 7.05 8.92 15.78
CA TYR A 160 6.34 9.57 16.88
C TYR A 160 6.62 11.08 16.87
N ASP A 161 5.57 11.89 17.09
CA ASP A 161 5.54 13.36 17.05
C ASP A 161 5.81 14.00 15.68
N GLY A 162 5.48 13.30 14.58
CA GLY A 162 5.41 13.91 13.25
C GLY A 162 6.29 13.28 12.18
N VAL A 163 6.78 14.10 11.28
CA VAL A 163 7.59 13.68 10.12
C VAL A 163 8.89 14.47 10.08
N THR A 164 10.00 13.77 9.88
CA THR A 164 11.26 14.39 9.46
C THR A 164 11.30 14.41 7.95
N LEU A 165 11.37 15.61 7.38
CA LEU A 165 11.49 15.83 5.95
C LEU A 165 12.95 16.08 5.59
N TRP A 166 13.59 15.09 4.97
CA TRP A 166 14.93 15.19 4.41
C TRP A 166 14.85 15.74 2.98
N LYS A 167 15.69 16.71 2.66
CA LYS A 167 15.75 17.35 1.34
C LYS A 167 17.20 17.44 0.87
N LYS A 168 17.44 17.08 -0.40
CA LYS A 168 18.72 17.37 -1.07
C LYS A 168 18.83 18.87 -1.38
N ASN A 169 19.89 19.52 -0.88
CA ASN A 169 20.24 20.88 -1.28
C ASN A 169 20.92 20.92 -2.66
N TYR A 170 21.30 22.10 -3.12
CA TYR A 170 21.98 22.29 -4.42
C TYR A 170 23.34 21.58 -4.52
N SER A 171 24.01 21.32 -3.39
CA SER A 171 25.27 20.57 -3.31
C SER A 171 25.05 19.06 -3.13
N ASN A 172 23.83 18.54 -3.36
CA ASN A 172 23.42 17.14 -3.14
C ASN A 172 23.62 16.63 -1.68
N LYS A 173 23.74 17.54 -0.72
CA LYS A 173 23.73 17.17 0.70
C LYS A 173 22.30 17.10 1.22
N TRP A 174 22.05 16.14 2.10
CA TRP A 174 20.76 15.99 2.75
C TRP A 174 20.68 16.89 3.98
N GLU A 175 19.62 17.67 4.07
CA GLU A 175 19.25 18.53 5.19
C GLU A 175 17.87 18.14 5.68
N SER A 176 17.65 18.22 7.00
CA SER A 176 16.36 17.84 7.60
C SER A 176 15.59 19.04 8.12
N SER A 177 14.28 18.91 8.10
CA SER A 177 13.36 19.78 8.81
C SER A 177 12.22 18.95 9.38
N ASN A 178 11.58 19.40 10.46
CA ASN A 178 10.51 18.67 11.10
C ASN A 178 9.15 19.30 10.79
N LEU A 179 8.19 18.42 10.56
CA LEU A 179 6.75 18.70 10.54
C LEU A 179 6.19 18.06 11.81
N ILE A 180 5.90 18.89 12.82
CA ILE A 180 5.59 18.41 14.17
C ILE A 180 4.09 18.26 14.34
N TRP A 181 3.67 17.10 14.81
CA TRP A 181 2.33 16.84 15.32
C TRP A 181 2.40 15.67 16.31
N LYS A 182 1.84 15.87 17.52
CA LYS A 182 1.86 14.85 18.57
C LYS A 182 1.07 13.60 18.18
N GLY A 183 1.67 12.44 18.40
CA GLY A 183 1.07 11.13 18.16
C GLY A 183 1.94 10.22 17.29
N SER A 184 1.52 8.97 17.10
CA SER A 184 2.26 7.98 16.34
C SER A 184 1.86 8.04 14.87
N HIS A 185 2.76 8.54 14.02
CA HIS A 185 2.57 8.58 12.57
C HIS A 185 3.13 7.31 11.95
N ASN A 186 2.26 6.60 11.22
CA ASN A 186 2.58 5.33 10.57
C ASN A 186 2.96 5.57 9.10
N LYS A 187 2.13 5.10 8.17
CA LYS A 187 2.36 5.28 6.73
C LYS A 187 2.43 6.76 6.35
N VAL A 188 3.34 7.12 5.45
CA VAL A 188 3.50 8.47 4.92
C VAL A 188 3.50 8.44 3.38
N SER A 189 2.96 9.48 2.75
CA SER A 189 3.04 9.67 1.29
C SER A 189 3.03 11.14 0.92
N PHE A 190 3.76 11.49 -0.14
CA PHE A 190 3.57 12.78 -0.83
C PHE A 190 2.36 12.69 -1.76
N SER A 191 1.66 13.83 -1.95
CA SER A 191 0.79 13.95 -3.11
C SER A 191 1.62 13.85 -4.40
N PRO A 192 1.07 13.32 -5.51
CA PRO A 192 1.80 13.17 -6.77
C PRO A 192 2.41 14.49 -7.29
N ASP A 193 1.72 15.62 -7.09
CA ASP A 193 2.21 16.95 -7.41
C ASP A 193 3.24 17.51 -6.41
N GLY A 194 3.47 16.80 -5.30
CA GLY A 194 4.43 17.14 -4.25
C GLY A 194 4.09 18.36 -3.40
N LYS A 195 2.84 18.84 -3.44
CA LYS A 195 2.40 20.00 -2.64
C LYS A 195 2.01 19.63 -1.22
N TYR A 196 1.56 18.39 -1.02
CA TYR A 196 1.07 17.89 0.26
C TYR A 196 1.87 16.68 0.73
N LEU A 197 1.92 16.50 2.04
CA LEU A 197 2.41 15.30 2.70
C LEU A 197 1.33 14.79 3.63
N VAL A 198 1.00 13.52 3.56
CA VAL A 198 -0.05 12.90 4.38
C VAL A 198 0.51 11.72 5.18
N THR A 199 -0.02 11.53 6.40
CA THR A 199 0.30 10.36 7.22
C THR A 199 -0.96 9.77 7.81
N SER A 200 -1.03 8.43 7.89
CA SER A 200 -1.96 7.77 8.80
C SER A 200 -1.38 7.77 10.21
N MET A 201 -2.26 7.75 11.20
CA MET A 201 -1.88 7.76 12.59
C MET A 201 -2.34 6.47 13.29
N GLN A 202 -1.81 6.22 14.50
CA GLN A 202 -2.34 5.18 15.38
C GLN A 202 -3.76 5.52 15.82
N GLU A 203 -4.06 6.80 15.95
CA GLU A 203 -5.39 7.36 16.17
C GLU A 203 -6.22 7.28 14.87
N ASN A 204 -7.54 7.36 14.99
CA ASN A 204 -8.47 7.28 13.86
C ASN A 204 -8.47 8.60 13.07
N ALA A 205 -7.34 8.97 12.48
CA ALA A 205 -7.17 10.22 11.73
C ALA A 205 -6.07 10.11 10.66
N ILE A 206 -6.15 11.00 9.68
CA ILE A 206 -5.09 11.33 8.74
C ILE A 206 -4.59 12.73 9.06
N ARG A 207 -3.27 12.92 9.08
CA ARG A 207 -2.63 14.23 9.11
C ARG A 207 -2.13 14.61 7.75
N CYS A 208 -2.26 15.90 7.44
CA CYS A 208 -1.79 16.47 6.19
C CYS A 208 -1.05 17.77 6.44
N TRP A 209 0.03 17.98 5.71
CA TRP A 209 0.76 19.25 5.67
C TRP A 209 0.79 19.78 4.24
N ARG A 210 0.43 21.04 4.08
CA ARG A 210 0.72 21.79 2.85
C ARG A 210 2.16 22.29 2.91
N LEU A 211 3.02 21.75 2.03
CA LEU A 211 4.48 21.88 2.19
C LEU A 211 5.03 23.28 1.89
N LYS A 212 4.31 24.13 1.14
CA LYS A 212 4.77 25.50 0.81
C LYS A 212 4.87 26.42 2.04
N ASP A 213 3.98 26.24 3.00
CA ASP A 213 3.84 27.09 4.19
C ASP A 213 3.81 26.28 5.50
N LYS A 214 3.90 24.96 5.41
CA LYS A 214 3.88 24.01 6.52
C LYS A 214 2.59 24.05 7.36
N ILE A 215 1.50 24.58 6.79
CA ILE A 215 0.18 24.53 7.45
C ILE A 215 -0.26 23.07 7.51
N ASP A 216 -0.67 22.64 8.71
CA ASP A 216 -1.17 21.31 8.96
C ASP A 216 -2.68 21.30 9.24
N PHE A 217 -3.32 20.18 8.94
CA PHE A 217 -4.72 19.95 9.23
C PHE A 217 -5.02 18.46 9.41
N ALA A 218 -6.09 18.17 10.15
CA ALA A 218 -6.58 16.82 10.36
C ALA A 218 -7.74 16.51 9.44
N MET A 219 -7.72 15.34 8.87
CA MET A 219 -8.88 14.68 8.30
C MET A 219 -9.36 13.64 9.31
N SER A 220 -10.50 13.93 9.96
CA SER A 220 -11.05 13.17 11.08
C SER A 220 -12.46 12.67 10.77
N GLY A 221 -13.11 12.02 11.72
CA GLY A 221 -14.44 11.43 11.56
C GLY A 221 -14.41 9.94 11.21
N TYR A 222 -13.24 9.31 11.31
CA TYR A 222 -13.10 7.87 11.12
C TYR A 222 -13.53 7.11 12.38
N ASN A 223 -14.35 6.08 12.21
CA ASN A 223 -14.75 5.18 13.32
C ASN A 223 -13.75 4.03 13.54
N ALA A 224 -12.74 3.91 12.69
CA ALA A 224 -11.69 2.91 12.80
C ALA A 224 -10.35 3.50 12.33
N LYS A 225 -9.26 2.85 12.74
CA LYS A 225 -7.90 3.19 12.28
C LYS A 225 -7.81 3.10 10.76
N VAL A 226 -7.19 4.12 10.14
CA VAL A 226 -6.90 4.10 8.70
C VAL A 226 -5.70 3.19 8.44
N LYS A 227 -5.95 1.99 7.92
CA LYS A 227 -4.93 0.98 7.62
C LYS A 227 -4.23 1.24 6.28
N SER A 228 -4.97 1.78 5.31
CA SER A 228 -4.50 2.02 3.95
C SER A 228 -5.00 3.33 3.42
N PHE A 229 -4.17 4.01 2.63
CA PHE A 229 -4.55 5.18 1.85
C PHE A 229 -3.72 5.28 0.58
N ALA A 230 -4.28 5.89 -0.46
CA ALA A 230 -3.61 6.14 -1.73
C ALA A 230 -4.18 7.38 -2.43
N PHE A 231 -3.33 8.08 -3.20
CA PHE A 231 -3.79 9.15 -4.08
C PHE A 231 -4.43 8.56 -5.35
N VAL A 232 -5.54 9.13 -5.79
CA VAL A 232 -6.36 8.67 -6.91
C VAL A 232 -6.57 9.82 -7.90
N GLY A 233 -6.62 9.50 -9.19
CA GLY A 233 -6.85 10.50 -10.25
C GLY A 233 -5.76 11.57 -10.27
N GLU A 234 -4.50 11.10 -10.31
CA GLU A 234 -3.28 11.94 -10.31
C GLU A 234 -3.12 12.83 -9.08
N THR A 235 -3.88 13.45 -8.47
CA THR A 235 -3.89 14.21 -7.20
C THR A 235 -5.30 14.68 -6.86
N SER A 236 -6.30 14.21 -7.60
CA SER A 236 -7.68 14.72 -7.40
C SER A 236 -8.24 14.31 -6.05
N TYR A 237 -7.92 13.10 -5.59
CA TYR A 237 -8.44 12.56 -4.34
C TYR A 237 -7.39 11.80 -3.54
N LEU A 238 -7.55 11.79 -2.22
CA LEU A 238 -6.92 10.83 -1.31
C LEU A 238 -7.99 9.83 -0.86
N ALA A 239 -7.95 8.62 -1.36
CA ALA A 239 -8.79 7.53 -0.90
C ALA A 239 -8.17 6.89 0.35
N THR A 240 -9.01 6.62 1.36
CA THR A 240 -8.59 6.04 2.64
C THR A 240 -9.50 4.89 3.02
N SER A 241 -8.92 3.86 3.64
CA SER A 241 -9.70 2.81 4.29
C SER A 241 -10.44 3.37 5.49
N GLY A 242 -11.63 2.82 5.81
CA GLY A 242 -12.40 3.29 6.94
C GLY A 242 -13.72 2.56 7.11
N ALA A 243 -14.52 3.10 8.03
CA ALA A 243 -15.92 2.73 8.23
C ALA A 243 -16.68 3.98 8.64
N LEU A 244 -17.92 4.08 8.19
CA LEU A 244 -18.88 5.08 8.63
C LEU A 244 -19.55 4.68 9.95
N GLY A 245 -20.45 5.56 10.46
CA GLY A 245 -21.28 5.25 11.61
C GLY A 245 -22.00 3.90 11.49
N MET A 246 -22.26 3.25 12.62
CA MET A 246 -22.87 1.91 12.69
C MET A 246 -22.06 0.79 11.97
N GLY A 247 -20.73 0.98 11.76
CA GLY A 247 -19.86 -0.06 11.21
C GLY A 247 -19.98 -0.28 9.70
N VAL A 248 -20.66 0.59 8.97
CA VAL A 248 -20.77 0.48 7.51
C VAL A 248 -19.40 0.66 6.87
N ALA A 249 -18.94 -0.33 6.10
CA ALA A 249 -17.69 -0.26 5.37
C ALA A 249 -17.72 0.91 4.37
N ALA A 250 -16.68 1.74 4.38
CA ALA A 250 -16.60 2.86 3.43
C ALA A 250 -15.15 3.19 3.06
N THR A 251 -14.95 3.55 1.79
CA THR A 251 -13.78 4.29 1.34
C THR A 251 -14.10 5.77 1.44
N ILE A 252 -13.26 6.53 2.16
CA ILE A 252 -13.43 7.96 2.35
C ILE A 252 -12.45 8.68 1.44
N CYS A 253 -12.97 9.42 0.47
CA CYS A 253 -12.18 10.08 -0.58
C CYS A 253 -12.16 11.59 -0.36
N TRP A 254 -11.04 12.09 0.13
CA TRP A 254 -10.82 13.52 0.36
C TRP A 254 -10.40 14.22 -0.92
N PRO A 255 -11.04 15.33 -1.31
CA PRO A 255 -10.63 16.08 -2.51
C PRO A 255 -9.31 16.83 -2.27
N PHE A 256 -8.35 16.64 -3.17
CA PHE A 256 -7.01 17.26 -3.13
C PHE A 256 -6.72 18.17 -4.33
N ASP A 257 -7.61 18.25 -5.28
CA ASP A 257 -7.53 19.21 -6.38
C ASP A 257 -7.70 20.66 -5.87
N GLY A 258 -7.32 21.64 -6.70
CA GLY A 258 -7.40 23.07 -6.33
C GLY A 258 -6.55 23.39 -5.08
N ASP A 259 -7.18 23.98 -4.06
CA ASP A 259 -6.53 24.39 -2.81
C ASP A 259 -6.42 23.26 -1.77
N GLY A 260 -6.74 22.00 -2.15
CA GLY A 260 -6.66 20.83 -1.30
C GLY A 260 -7.90 20.60 -0.45
N PRO A 261 -7.82 19.74 0.58
CA PRO A 261 -8.98 19.23 1.31
C PRO A 261 -9.53 20.17 2.40
N MET A 262 -8.81 21.27 2.71
CA MET A 262 -9.19 22.17 3.83
C MET A 262 -10.59 22.78 3.62
N GLY A 263 -11.49 22.58 4.58
CA GLY A 263 -12.87 23.08 4.53
C GLY A 263 -13.79 22.36 3.54
N ARG A 264 -13.33 21.28 2.91
CA ARG A 264 -14.11 20.49 1.95
C ARG A 264 -14.60 19.18 2.58
N GLN A 265 -15.77 18.71 2.13
CA GLN A 265 -16.31 17.43 2.56
C GLN A 265 -15.77 16.28 1.70
N PRO A 266 -15.50 15.11 2.29
CA PRO A 266 -15.11 13.94 1.53
C PRO A 266 -16.28 13.31 0.81
N VAL A 267 -16.01 12.60 -0.27
CA VAL A 267 -16.92 11.64 -0.89
C VAL A 267 -16.80 10.31 -0.17
N CYS A 268 -17.93 9.74 0.26
CA CYS A 268 -17.96 8.44 0.94
C CYS A 268 -18.56 7.38 0.02
N LEU A 269 -17.76 6.36 -0.28
CA LEU A 269 -18.17 5.17 -1.03
C LEU A 269 -18.51 4.07 -0.03
N SER A 270 -19.79 3.82 0.21
CA SER A 270 -20.25 2.82 1.18
C SER A 270 -20.50 1.46 0.51
N TYR A 271 -20.24 0.40 1.26
CA TYR A 271 -20.38 -0.97 0.84
C TYR A 271 -21.36 -1.72 1.75
N THR A 272 -21.96 -2.77 1.22
CA THR A 272 -22.94 -3.57 1.97
C THR A 272 -22.26 -4.39 3.09
N GLY A 273 -22.92 -4.53 4.22
CA GLY A 273 -22.47 -5.33 5.38
C GLY A 273 -21.76 -4.51 6.47
N ASN A 274 -21.50 -5.17 7.61
CA ASN A 274 -20.83 -4.60 8.79
C ASN A 274 -19.31 -4.84 8.76
N ASN A 275 -18.69 -4.72 7.59
CA ASN A 275 -17.26 -4.94 7.39
C ASN A 275 -16.49 -3.62 7.44
N GLN A 276 -15.17 -3.69 7.41
CA GLN A 276 -14.30 -2.53 7.29
C GLN A 276 -13.52 -2.60 5.98
N VAL A 277 -13.30 -1.45 5.35
CA VAL A 277 -12.31 -1.35 4.28
C VAL A 277 -10.92 -1.44 4.91
N THR A 278 -10.14 -2.42 4.50
CA THR A 278 -8.80 -2.69 5.03
C THR A 278 -7.70 -2.27 4.08
N PHE A 279 -7.98 -2.29 2.79
CA PHE A 279 -7.04 -1.93 1.74
C PHE A 279 -7.70 -1.06 0.67
N VAL A 280 -7.00 -0.04 0.19
CA VAL A 280 -7.39 0.75 -0.97
C VAL A 280 -6.25 0.81 -1.97
N GLU A 281 -6.58 0.65 -3.25
CA GLU A 281 -5.64 0.74 -4.37
C GLU A 281 -6.27 1.60 -5.47
N PRO A 282 -5.58 2.63 -5.98
CA PRO A 282 -6.12 3.45 -7.05
C PRO A 282 -6.25 2.64 -8.34
N PHE A 283 -7.34 2.86 -9.06
CA PHE A 283 -7.39 2.44 -10.45
C PHE A 283 -6.57 3.43 -11.29
N PRO A 284 -5.51 2.98 -11.96
CA PRO A 284 -4.54 3.89 -12.58
C PRO A 284 -5.17 4.87 -13.58
N SER A 285 -4.83 6.16 -13.45
CA SER A 285 -5.26 7.28 -14.30
C SER A 285 -6.76 7.58 -14.33
N GLU A 286 -7.54 6.92 -13.48
CA GLU A 286 -8.97 7.14 -13.34
C GLU A 286 -9.31 7.67 -11.95
N LYS A 287 -10.44 8.33 -11.81
CA LYS A 287 -10.99 8.70 -10.50
C LYS A 287 -11.81 7.55 -9.92
N ALA A 288 -11.17 6.37 -9.87
CA ALA A 288 -11.76 5.14 -9.37
C ALA A 288 -10.79 4.44 -8.42
N VAL A 289 -11.34 3.65 -7.50
CA VAL A 289 -10.57 3.00 -6.44
C VAL A 289 -11.07 1.59 -6.19
N PHE A 290 -10.14 0.66 -6.03
CA PHE A 290 -10.40 -0.65 -5.45
C PHE A 290 -10.46 -0.53 -3.93
N ALA A 291 -11.46 -1.16 -3.34
CA ALA A 291 -11.63 -1.28 -1.90
C ALA A 291 -11.71 -2.75 -1.50
N GLY A 292 -10.72 -3.22 -0.77
CA GLY A 292 -10.69 -4.55 -0.16
C GLY A 292 -11.22 -4.49 1.26
N LEU A 293 -12.06 -5.45 1.63
CA LEU A 293 -12.77 -5.51 2.90
C LEU A 293 -12.19 -6.59 3.83
N SER A 294 -12.56 -6.49 5.09
CA SER A 294 -12.16 -7.44 6.14
C SER A 294 -12.73 -8.85 5.96
N ASP A 295 -13.74 -9.03 5.13
CA ASP A 295 -14.33 -10.33 4.79
C ASP A 295 -13.77 -10.94 3.49
N GLY A 296 -12.86 -10.24 2.82
CA GLY A 296 -12.25 -10.67 1.57
C GLY A 296 -12.93 -10.14 0.32
N SER A 297 -14.09 -9.51 0.41
CA SER A 297 -14.74 -8.88 -0.73
C SER A 297 -13.91 -7.73 -1.29
N VAL A 298 -13.99 -7.49 -2.60
CA VAL A 298 -13.34 -6.37 -3.26
C VAL A 298 -14.30 -5.69 -4.22
N TYR A 299 -14.38 -4.38 -4.09
CA TYR A 299 -15.18 -3.51 -4.94
C TYR A 299 -14.29 -2.58 -5.75
N LEU A 300 -14.74 -2.21 -6.95
CA LEU A 300 -14.19 -1.10 -7.74
C LEU A 300 -15.29 -0.04 -7.87
N SER A 301 -15.00 1.18 -7.44
CA SER A 301 -15.96 2.29 -7.40
C SER A 301 -15.42 3.53 -8.07
N GLN A 302 -16.25 4.23 -8.85
CA GLN A 302 -15.96 5.57 -9.34
C GLN A 302 -16.27 6.61 -8.26
N ILE A 303 -15.33 7.53 -7.99
CA ILE A 303 -15.47 8.51 -6.91
C ILE A 303 -16.51 9.57 -7.25
N GLU A 304 -16.54 10.05 -8.49
CA GLU A 304 -17.48 11.09 -8.93
C GLU A 304 -18.86 10.55 -9.33
N ASN A 305 -19.00 9.24 -9.44
CA ASN A 305 -20.28 8.55 -9.67
C ASN A 305 -20.43 7.40 -8.68
N THR A 306 -20.86 7.71 -7.46
CA THR A 306 -20.94 6.77 -6.35
C THR A 306 -21.88 5.58 -6.59
N ASN A 307 -22.81 5.68 -7.56
CA ASN A 307 -23.67 4.59 -7.97
C ASN A 307 -22.98 3.57 -8.90
N ASN A 308 -21.83 3.94 -9.46
CA ASN A 308 -21.03 3.06 -10.31
C ASN A 308 -20.00 2.29 -9.47
N THR A 309 -20.49 1.25 -8.80
CA THR A 309 -19.70 0.32 -8.00
C THR A 309 -19.93 -1.10 -8.48
N ILE A 310 -18.86 -1.83 -8.74
CA ILE A 310 -18.90 -3.22 -9.19
C ILE A 310 -18.14 -4.12 -8.22
N ILE A 311 -18.63 -5.36 -8.03
CA ILE A 311 -17.96 -6.36 -7.20
C ILE A 311 -16.95 -7.09 -8.08
N ILE A 312 -15.68 -7.04 -7.68
CA ILE A 312 -14.57 -7.73 -8.36
C ILE A 312 -14.38 -9.13 -7.78
N ARG A 313 -14.35 -9.25 -6.45
CA ARG A 313 -14.22 -10.53 -5.74
C ARG A 313 -15.28 -10.63 -4.66
N SER A 314 -15.89 -11.82 -4.56
CA SER A 314 -16.85 -12.18 -3.53
C SER A 314 -16.16 -12.43 -2.19
N PHE A 315 -16.99 -12.73 -1.19
CA PHE A 315 -16.57 -13.10 0.15
C PHE A 315 -15.62 -14.32 0.16
N THR A 316 -14.48 -14.21 0.88
CA THR A 316 -13.53 -15.32 1.11
C THR A 316 -13.41 -15.71 2.57
N GLY A 317 -13.90 -14.90 3.50
CA GLY A 317 -13.76 -15.08 4.93
C GLY A 317 -12.42 -14.60 5.51
N SER A 318 -11.57 -13.92 4.70
CA SER A 318 -10.25 -13.46 5.13
C SER A 318 -9.99 -12.03 4.66
N GLU A 319 -9.43 -11.19 5.55
CA GLU A 319 -9.14 -9.79 5.30
C GLU A 319 -8.26 -9.59 4.07
N VAL A 320 -8.66 -8.69 3.16
CA VAL A 320 -7.82 -8.27 2.03
C VAL A 320 -6.60 -7.53 2.55
N SER A 321 -5.42 -8.03 2.21
CA SER A 321 -4.13 -7.50 2.66
C SER A 321 -3.30 -6.87 1.54
N ALA A 322 -3.59 -7.18 0.29
CA ALA A 322 -2.91 -6.59 -0.86
C ALA A 322 -3.82 -6.55 -2.09
N ILE A 323 -3.75 -5.44 -2.81
CA ILE A 323 -4.29 -5.27 -4.16
C ILE A 323 -3.21 -4.60 -4.98
N ALA A 324 -2.95 -5.06 -6.19
CA ALA A 324 -2.04 -4.41 -7.13
C ALA A 324 -2.54 -4.57 -8.56
N THR A 325 -2.35 -3.55 -9.38
CA THR A 325 -2.67 -3.59 -10.81
C THR A 325 -1.39 -3.65 -11.64
N THR A 326 -1.41 -4.35 -12.78
CA THR A 326 -0.30 -4.29 -13.73
C THR A 326 -0.12 -2.86 -14.27
N GLU A 327 1.10 -2.49 -14.68
CA GLU A 327 1.39 -1.13 -15.15
C GLU A 327 0.69 -0.81 -16.47
N ASP A 328 0.39 -1.83 -17.29
CA ASP A 328 -0.43 -1.71 -18.50
C ASP A 328 -1.94 -1.65 -18.22
N ARG A 329 -2.35 -1.74 -16.93
CA ARG A 329 -3.73 -1.68 -16.45
C ARG A 329 -4.63 -2.79 -17.00
N SER A 330 -4.06 -3.88 -17.46
CA SER A 330 -4.81 -4.99 -18.01
C SER A 330 -5.36 -5.94 -16.94
N HIS A 331 -4.62 -6.09 -15.84
CA HIS A 331 -4.95 -7.06 -14.79
C HIS A 331 -4.83 -6.49 -13.38
N VAL A 332 -5.55 -7.10 -12.47
CA VAL A 332 -5.46 -6.88 -11.02
C VAL A 332 -5.16 -8.20 -10.31
N LEU A 333 -4.30 -8.13 -9.31
CA LEU A 333 -4.09 -9.20 -8.34
C LEU A 333 -4.64 -8.76 -6.99
N ILE A 334 -5.42 -9.63 -6.37
CA ILE A 334 -6.03 -9.43 -5.04
C ILE A 334 -5.57 -10.57 -4.16
N GLY A 335 -4.95 -10.26 -3.02
CA GLY A 335 -4.49 -11.21 -2.03
C GLY A 335 -5.09 -10.95 -0.65
N ASP A 336 -5.25 -11.99 0.16
CA ASP A 336 -5.80 -11.90 1.52
C ASP A 336 -4.96 -12.65 2.56
N MET A 337 -5.30 -12.45 3.83
CA MET A 337 -4.61 -13.06 4.97
C MET A 337 -4.84 -14.58 5.08
N GLY A 338 -5.79 -15.14 4.35
CA GLY A 338 -5.99 -16.60 4.23
C GLY A 338 -5.12 -17.25 3.14
N GLY A 339 -4.40 -16.44 2.36
CA GLY A 339 -3.58 -16.92 1.24
C GLY A 339 -4.37 -17.23 -0.01
N ASN A 340 -5.58 -16.67 -0.15
CA ASN A 340 -6.33 -16.71 -1.38
C ASN A 340 -5.88 -15.57 -2.27
N ILE A 341 -5.60 -15.87 -3.53
CA ILE A 341 -5.20 -14.90 -4.54
C ILE A 341 -6.11 -15.03 -5.74
N LEU A 342 -6.59 -13.89 -6.25
CA LEU A 342 -7.27 -13.78 -7.52
C LEU A 342 -6.41 -12.94 -8.47
N TRP A 343 -6.07 -13.49 -9.62
CA TRP A 343 -5.52 -12.78 -10.78
C TRP A 343 -6.60 -12.67 -11.84
N THR A 344 -7.01 -11.48 -12.23
CA THR A 344 -8.09 -11.32 -13.23
C THR A 344 -7.87 -10.12 -14.13
N SER A 345 -8.35 -10.23 -15.38
CA SER A 345 -8.43 -9.08 -16.30
C SER A 345 -9.45 -8.07 -15.78
N ILE A 346 -9.08 -6.78 -15.87
CA ILE A 346 -9.97 -5.67 -15.48
C ILE A 346 -10.99 -5.37 -16.58
N TRP A 347 -10.63 -5.59 -17.84
CA TRP A 347 -11.46 -5.31 -19.02
C TRP A 347 -12.17 -6.54 -19.53
N ASP A 348 -13.37 -6.35 -20.07
CA ASP A 348 -14.06 -7.40 -20.83
C ASP A 348 -13.36 -7.60 -22.18
N GLU A 349 -12.98 -8.84 -22.51
CA GLU A 349 -12.33 -9.16 -23.79
C GLU A 349 -13.27 -8.98 -25.00
N GLU A 350 -14.58 -8.85 -24.79
CA GLU A 350 -15.59 -8.67 -25.85
C GLU A 350 -15.61 -7.27 -26.48
N LYS A 351 -14.72 -6.35 -26.08
CA LYS A 351 -14.65 -4.97 -26.59
C LYS A 351 -13.33 -4.61 -27.28
N LYS A 352 -12.68 -5.61 -27.88
CA LYS A 352 -11.56 -5.36 -28.80
C LYS A 352 -11.98 -5.48 -30.24
#